data_bc14b36c435694bfd737e10be8e58ee5
#
_entry.id   bc14b36c435694bfd737e10be8e58ee5
#
_cell.length_a   1.000
_cell.length_b   1.000
_cell.length_c   1.000
_cell.angle_alpha   90.00
_cell.angle_beta   90.00
_cell.angle_gamma   90.00
#
_symmetry.space_group_name_H-M   'P 1'
#
loop_
_entity.id
_entity.type
_entity.pdbx_description
1 polymer ?
#
loop_
_entity_poly.entity_id
_entity_poly.type
_entity_poly.pdbx_seq_one_letter_code
_entity_poly.pdbx_strand_id
1 'polypeptide(L)'
;MPQDPRATPHFMFPDTVLPAPDRRAAPRFHTVCFDVKVNRGGRVGLFRARNISDEGVMLATHVALPVGERVLLGLSERIAVRGTVLWGNERCCGVQFERPIDCVTLLREGAEHKRDDRRAALRLPATRLATTYAENGIRAVRVLNASHRGLGLAHDGSLGTGMLLKLIVETGIAREAAVRWSSGGRAGVRLTEPLTCAELERLCGPALRAEPAAERVDLILAD
;
A
#
# COMPACT_ATOMS: atom_id res chain seq x y z
N MET A 1 71.08 27.84 16.72
CA MET A 1 69.72 28.19 17.03
C MET A 1 68.88 26.86 16.99
N PRO A 2 68.43 26.39 18.14
CA PRO A 2 67.67 25.13 18.18
C PRO A 2 66.20 25.42 17.86
N GLN A 3 65.57 24.53 17.03
CA GLN A 3 64.17 24.54 16.68
C GLN A 3 63.37 23.98 17.84
N ASP A 4 62.27 24.68 18.20
CA ASP A 4 61.34 24.29 19.23
C ASP A 4 60.41 23.19 18.71
N PRO A 5 60.33 21.97 19.34
CA PRO A 5 59.53 20.83 18.84
C PRO A 5 58.11 20.75 19.41
N ARG A 6 57.44 21.86 19.70
CA ARG A 6 56.09 21.86 20.28
C ARG A 6 55.04 22.60 19.45
N ALA A 7 54.97 22.32 18.17
CA ALA A 7 53.83 22.73 17.38
C ALA A 7 52.81 21.56 17.34
N THR A 8 51.81 21.60 18.21
CA THR A 8 50.64 20.71 18.18
C THR A 8 49.81 21.06 16.95
N PRO A 9 49.52 20.12 16.07
CA PRO A 9 48.61 20.41 14.95
C PRO A 9 47.20 20.67 15.49
N HIS A 10 46.70 21.87 15.29
CA HIS A 10 45.30 22.21 15.46
C HIS A 10 44.52 21.43 14.41
N PHE A 11 43.89 20.30 14.81
CA PHE A 11 42.88 19.65 14.04
C PHE A 11 41.62 20.58 14.05
N MET A 12 41.46 21.33 12.97
CA MET A 12 40.18 21.96 12.66
C MET A 12 39.18 20.87 12.38
N PHE A 13 38.27 20.60 13.33
CA PHE A 13 37.06 19.83 13.05
C PHE A 13 36.22 20.67 12.06
N PRO A 14 35.79 20.10 10.93
CA PRO A 14 34.88 20.80 10.06
C PRO A 14 33.63 21.17 10.85
N ASP A 15 33.15 22.40 10.68
CA ASP A 15 31.94 22.93 11.27
C ASP A 15 30.84 21.89 11.19
N THR A 16 30.42 21.39 12.34
CA THR A 16 29.26 20.50 12.46
C THR A 16 28.05 21.33 12.06
N VAL A 17 27.63 21.20 10.81
CA VAL A 17 26.39 21.79 10.33
C VAL A 17 25.26 21.13 11.16
N LEU A 18 24.81 21.87 12.15
CA LEU A 18 23.64 21.47 12.93
C LEU A 18 22.48 21.23 11.94
N PRO A 19 21.81 20.08 12.02
CA PRO A 19 20.67 19.85 11.16
C PRO A 19 19.65 20.96 11.38
N ALA A 20 19.15 21.53 10.29
CA ALA A 20 18.13 22.58 10.35
C ALA A 20 16.97 22.13 11.25
N PRO A 21 16.42 23.03 12.11
CA PRO A 21 15.34 22.69 13.01
C PRO A 21 14.18 22.09 12.22
N ASP A 22 13.63 20.97 12.73
CA ASP A 22 12.51 20.31 12.10
C ASP A 22 11.30 21.26 12.12
N ARG A 23 10.95 21.83 10.97
CA ARG A 23 9.84 22.79 10.80
C ARG A 23 8.46 22.12 10.81
N ARG A 24 8.38 20.86 11.19
CA ARG A 24 7.13 20.08 11.13
C ARG A 24 6.27 20.37 12.35
N ALA A 25 5.03 20.75 12.10
CA ALA A 25 4.08 21.13 13.14
C ALA A 25 3.46 19.92 13.90
N ALA A 26 3.49 18.70 13.35
CA ALA A 26 2.84 17.53 13.92
C ALA A 26 3.76 16.32 14.05
N PRO A 27 3.62 15.50 15.13
CA PRO A 27 4.34 14.24 15.27
C PRO A 27 3.98 13.27 14.15
N ARG A 28 4.96 12.50 13.69
CA ARG A 28 4.76 11.44 12.69
C ARG A 28 4.94 10.09 13.33
N PHE A 29 4.01 9.18 13.02
CA PHE A 29 4.15 7.79 13.41
C PHE A 29 5.02 7.07 12.38
N HIS A 30 6.30 6.83 12.75
CA HIS A 30 7.20 6.03 11.93
C HIS A 30 6.84 4.55 12.04
N THR A 31 7.05 3.83 10.93
CA THR A 31 6.92 2.37 10.87
C THR A 31 5.48 1.86 10.79
N VAL A 32 4.59 2.61 10.18
CA VAL A 32 3.27 2.08 9.86
C VAL A 32 3.34 1.49 8.47
N CYS A 33 3.41 0.18 8.37
CA CYS A 33 3.31 -0.52 7.09
C CYS A 33 1.87 -0.95 6.86
N PHE A 34 1.05 -0.09 6.27
CA PHE A 34 -0.27 -0.46 5.78
C PHE A 34 -0.46 -0.01 4.33
N ASP A 35 -1.37 -0.67 3.64
CA ASP A 35 -1.67 -0.35 2.26
C ASP A 35 -2.62 0.84 2.21
N VAL A 36 -2.36 1.77 1.29
CA VAL A 36 -3.20 2.93 1.01
C VAL A 36 -3.68 2.83 -0.44
N LYS A 37 -4.97 2.90 -0.63
CA LYS A 37 -5.58 2.96 -1.94
C LYS A 37 -5.50 4.39 -2.46
N VAL A 38 -4.79 4.61 -3.56
CA VAL A 38 -4.64 5.94 -4.17
C VAL A 38 -5.43 5.96 -5.46
N ASN A 39 -6.41 6.87 -5.54
CA ASN A 39 -7.15 7.13 -6.76
C ASN A 39 -6.71 8.49 -7.33
N ARG A 40 -6.23 8.48 -8.56
CA ARG A 40 -5.80 9.65 -9.33
C ARG A 40 -6.48 9.63 -10.71
N GLY A 41 -7.33 10.60 -10.98
CA GLY A 41 -7.98 10.73 -12.30
C GLY A 41 -8.70 9.46 -12.79
N GLY A 42 -9.30 8.68 -11.89
CA GLY A 42 -9.98 7.42 -12.20
C GLY A 42 -9.05 6.19 -12.23
N ARG A 43 -7.74 6.35 -12.04
CA ARG A 43 -6.79 5.25 -11.89
C ARG A 43 -6.56 4.96 -10.42
N VAL A 44 -6.65 3.70 -10.04
CA VAL A 44 -6.53 3.27 -8.64
C VAL A 44 -5.32 2.36 -8.49
N GLY A 45 -4.44 2.68 -7.53
CA GLY A 45 -3.29 1.88 -7.15
C GLY A 45 -3.24 1.61 -5.66
N LEU A 46 -2.51 0.57 -5.23
CA LEU A 46 -2.15 0.34 -3.84
C LEU A 46 -0.70 0.78 -3.61
N PHE A 47 -0.54 1.68 -2.65
CA PHE A 47 0.73 2.22 -2.22
C PHE A 47 0.96 1.84 -0.76
N ARG A 48 2.20 1.79 -0.33
CA ARG A 48 2.50 1.48 1.05
C ARG A 48 2.80 2.74 1.84
N ALA A 49 2.03 3.01 2.89
CA ALA A 49 2.35 4.07 3.84
C ALA A 49 3.67 3.75 4.57
N ARG A 50 4.56 4.72 4.63
CA ARG A 50 5.84 4.70 5.36
C ARG A 50 5.74 5.43 6.69
N ASN A 51 5.05 6.55 6.67
CA ASN A 51 4.69 7.31 7.86
C ASN A 51 3.38 8.05 7.61
N ILE A 52 2.71 8.42 8.69
CA ILE A 52 1.47 9.18 8.67
C ILE A 52 1.46 10.16 9.84
N SER A 53 0.78 11.27 9.66
CA SER A 53 0.41 12.26 10.67
C SER A 53 -1.01 12.70 10.42
N ASP A 54 -1.57 13.52 11.29
CA ASP A 54 -2.92 14.06 11.11
C ASP A 54 -3.04 14.89 9.83
N GLU A 55 -1.95 15.49 9.36
CA GLU A 55 -1.92 16.39 8.20
C GLU A 55 -1.52 15.71 6.89
N GLY A 56 -0.96 14.48 6.92
CA GLY A 56 -0.47 13.88 5.69
C GLY A 56 0.17 12.51 5.85
N VAL A 57 0.51 11.93 4.71
CA VAL A 57 1.10 10.60 4.61
C VAL A 57 2.29 10.58 3.65
N MET A 58 3.32 9.83 3.99
CA MET A 58 4.38 9.47 3.07
C MET A 58 4.11 8.07 2.52
N LEU A 59 4.05 7.97 1.21
CA LEU A 59 3.81 6.74 0.48
C LEU A 59 5.09 6.26 -0.20
N ALA A 60 5.39 4.97 -0.08
CA ALA A 60 6.33 4.34 -0.99
C ALA A 60 5.64 4.18 -2.36
N THR A 61 6.30 4.63 -3.39
CA THR A 61 5.81 4.58 -4.77
C THR A 61 6.89 4.05 -5.70
N HIS A 62 6.48 3.49 -6.81
CA HIS A 62 7.32 3.10 -7.94
C HIS A 62 6.90 3.85 -9.22
N VAL A 63 5.91 4.73 -9.08
CA VAL A 63 5.42 5.63 -10.12
C VAL A 63 5.51 7.05 -9.59
N ALA A 64 6.13 7.93 -10.33
CA ALA A 64 6.18 9.35 -9.97
C ALA A 64 4.77 9.94 -9.96
N LEU A 65 4.39 10.51 -8.84
CA LEU A 65 3.18 11.31 -8.71
C LEU A 65 3.57 12.78 -8.89
N PRO A 66 2.97 13.50 -9.84
CA PRO A 66 3.25 14.91 -10.06
C PRO A 66 2.96 15.75 -8.82
N VAL A 67 3.87 16.68 -8.52
CA VAL A 67 3.64 17.66 -7.45
C VAL A 67 2.44 18.53 -7.82
N GLY A 68 1.56 18.77 -6.84
CA GLY A 68 0.30 19.50 -7.04
C GLY A 68 -0.88 18.62 -7.49
N GLU A 69 -0.64 17.33 -7.80
CA GLU A 69 -1.73 16.44 -8.18
C GLU A 69 -2.65 16.16 -6.99
N ARG A 70 -3.97 16.27 -7.23
CA ARG A 70 -5.00 15.90 -6.26
C ARG A 70 -5.30 14.42 -6.33
N VAL A 71 -5.29 13.76 -5.19
CA VAL A 71 -5.53 12.32 -5.06
C VAL A 71 -6.58 12.05 -3.99
N LEU A 72 -7.33 10.96 -4.16
CA LEU A 72 -8.19 10.42 -3.11
C LEU A 72 -7.48 9.21 -2.50
N LEU A 73 -7.27 9.25 -1.19
CA LEU A 73 -6.56 8.25 -0.42
C LEU A 73 -7.55 7.42 0.40
N GLY A 74 -7.68 6.14 0.12
CA GLY A 74 -8.38 5.18 0.98
C GLY A 74 -7.39 4.64 2.03
N LEU A 75 -7.50 5.10 3.26
CA LEU A 75 -6.64 4.71 4.37
C LEU A 75 -7.13 3.43 5.05
N SER A 76 -8.44 3.17 4.97
CA SER A 76 -9.09 1.93 5.37
C SER A 76 -10.31 1.68 4.47
N GLU A 77 -11.06 0.59 4.71
CA GLU A 77 -12.32 0.34 4.00
C GLU A 77 -13.40 1.41 4.29
N ARG A 78 -13.25 2.16 5.37
CA ARG A 78 -14.23 3.17 5.83
C ARG A 78 -13.74 4.59 5.70
N ILE A 79 -12.41 4.80 5.67
CA ILE A 79 -11.80 6.13 5.73
C ILE A 79 -11.14 6.44 4.38
N ALA A 80 -11.69 7.45 3.70
CA ALA A 80 -11.10 8.01 2.51
C ALA A 80 -10.91 9.52 2.69
N VAL A 81 -9.72 10.02 2.34
CA VAL A 81 -9.37 11.44 2.46
C VAL A 81 -8.84 11.99 1.15
N ARG A 82 -9.13 13.24 0.86
CA ARG A 82 -8.52 13.96 -0.26
C ARG A 82 -7.19 14.56 0.17
N GLY A 83 -6.24 14.59 -0.75
CA GLY A 83 -4.96 15.21 -0.49
C GLY A 83 -4.28 15.68 -1.76
N THR A 84 -3.22 16.45 -1.58
CA THR A 84 -2.39 17.00 -2.65
C THR A 84 -0.96 16.51 -2.50
N VAL A 85 -0.35 16.07 -3.59
CA VAL A 85 1.06 15.66 -3.61
C VAL A 85 1.93 16.90 -3.43
N LEU A 86 2.68 16.98 -2.33
CA LEU A 86 3.58 18.10 -2.05
C LEU A 86 4.98 17.91 -2.63
N TRP A 87 5.44 16.69 -2.65
CA TRP A 87 6.73 16.30 -3.19
C TRP A 87 6.72 14.83 -3.61
N GLY A 88 7.59 14.47 -4.52
CA GLY A 88 7.74 13.09 -4.96
C GLY A 88 9.09 12.85 -5.62
N ASN A 89 9.53 11.59 -5.55
CA ASN A 89 10.66 11.05 -6.29
C ASN A 89 10.30 9.63 -6.78
N GLU A 90 11.26 8.91 -7.35
CA GLU A 90 11.06 7.56 -7.90
C GLU A 90 10.64 6.51 -6.85
N ARG A 91 10.88 6.76 -5.55
CA ARG A 91 10.67 5.79 -4.47
C ARG A 91 9.59 6.19 -3.48
N CYS A 92 9.34 7.48 -3.31
CA CYS A 92 8.43 8.00 -2.29
C CYS A 92 7.76 9.28 -2.76
N CYS A 93 6.57 9.54 -2.21
CA CYS A 93 5.91 10.85 -2.30
C CYS A 93 5.29 11.22 -0.95
N GLY A 94 5.19 12.52 -0.71
CA GLY A 94 4.45 13.09 0.43
C GLY A 94 3.15 13.69 -0.06
N VAL A 95 2.05 13.29 0.58
CA VAL A 95 0.71 13.79 0.30
C VAL A 95 0.20 14.50 1.55
N GLN A 96 -0.20 15.75 1.40
CA GLN A 96 -0.86 16.53 2.43
C GLN A 96 -2.36 16.29 2.32
N PHE A 97 -3.03 16.05 3.42
CA PHE A 97 -4.49 15.94 3.45
C PHE A 97 -5.15 17.32 3.32
N GLU A 98 -6.29 17.39 2.66
CA GLU A 98 -7.06 18.63 2.57
C GLU A 98 -7.67 19.05 3.93
N ARG A 99 -7.88 18.06 4.81
CA ARG A 99 -8.32 18.25 6.20
C ARG A 99 -7.55 17.31 7.11
N PRO A 100 -7.17 17.73 8.32
CA PRO A 100 -6.55 16.87 9.28
C PRO A 100 -7.44 15.66 9.62
N ILE A 101 -6.81 14.56 9.98
CA ILE A 101 -7.48 13.34 10.45
C ILE A 101 -6.94 12.96 11.83
N ASP A 102 -7.70 12.20 12.59
CA ASP A 102 -7.18 11.55 13.80
C ASP A 102 -6.42 10.26 13.41
N CYS A 103 -5.11 10.39 13.17
CA CYS A 103 -4.30 9.26 12.78
C CYS A 103 -4.11 8.24 13.92
N VAL A 104 -4.22 8.64 15.18
CA VAL A 104 -4.12 7.74 16.34
C VAL A 104 -5.32 6.78 16.35
N THR A 105 -6.51 7.32 16.20
CA THR A 105 -7.74 6.51 16.11
C THR A 105 -7.71 5.62 14.87
N LEU A 106 -7.31 6.14 13.70
CA LEU A 106 -7.13 5.34 12.49
C LEU A 106 -6.20 4.14 12.71
N LEU A 107 -5.04 4.35 13.34
CA LEU A 107 -4.05 3.31 13.58
C LEU A 107 -4.53 2.30 14.62
N ARG A 108 -5.24 2.75 15.66
CA ARG A 108 -5.84 1.89 16.68
C ARG A 108 -6.90 0.99 16.08
N GLU A 109 -7.85 1.54 15.35
CA GLU A 109 -8.87 0.78 14.63
C GLU A 109 -8.25 -0.21 13.64
N GLY A 110 -7.23 0.21 12.89
CA GLY A 110 -6.49 -0.68 11.99
C GLY A 110 -5.77 -1.82 12.71
N ALA A 111 -5.31 -1.62 13.95
CA ALA A 111 -4.68 -2.65 14.76
C ALA A 111 -5.71 -3.62 15.35
N GLU A 112 -6.86 -3.13 15.81
CA GLU A 112 -7.96 -3.92 16.35
C GLU A 112 -8.62 -4.78 15.27
N HIS A 113 -8.91 -4.20 14.11
CA HIS A 113 -9.46 -4.94 12.96
C HIS A 113 -8.50 -6.01 12.39
N LYS A 114 -7.18 -5.84 12.56
CA LYS A 114 -6.21 -6.89 12.20
C LYS A 114 -6.33 -8.13 13.08
N ARG A 115 -6.86 -8.01 14.30
CA ARG A 115 -7.07 -9.14 15.21
C ARG A 115 -8.35 -9.90 14.89
N ASP A 116 -9.41 -9.20 14.52
CA ASP A 116 -10.76 -9.78 14.37
C ASP A 116 -11.15 -10.06 12.91
N ASP A 117 -10.69 -9.26 11.95
CA ASP A 117 -11.07 -9.44 10.55
C ASP A 117 -9.87 -9.84 9.67
N ARG A 118 -9.96 -11.08 9.15
CA ARG A 118 -9.05 -11.60 8.11
C ARG A 118 -9.12 -10.79 6.81
N ARG A 119 -9.98 -9.77 6.72
CA ARG A 119 -10.23 -8.91 5.55
C ARG A 119 -9.56 -7.53 5.63
N ALA A 120 -8.68 -7.28 6.60
CA ALA A 120 -8.07 -5.98 6.86
C ALA A 120 -7.13 -5.43 5.74
N ALA A 121 -6.89 -6.18 4.67
CA ALA A 121 -6.08 -5.71 3.55
C ALA A 121 -6.95 -5.10 2.45
N LEU A 122 -6.71 -3.84 2.12
CA LEU A 122 -7.30 -3.17 0.96
C LEU A 122 -7.07 -3.99 -0.30
N ARG A 123 -8.11 -4.13 -1.11
CA ARG A 123 -8.06 -4.89 -2.36
C ARG A 123 -8.44 -4.02 -3.54
N LEU A 124 -7.72 -4.21 -4.64
CA LEU A 124 -8.06 -3.63 -5.93
C LEU A 124 -8.91 -4.63 -6.71
N PRO A 125 -9.97 -4.19 -7.39
CA PRO A 125 -10.68 -5.05 -8.34
C PRO A 125 -9.72 -5.47 -9.46
N ALA A 126 -9.85 -6.71 -9.90
CA ALA A 126 -9.09 -7.25 -11.02
C ALA A 126 -10.01 -8.18 -11.82
N THR A 127 -9.80 -8.24 -13.14
CA THR A 127 -10.50 -9.18 -14.00
C THR A 127 -9.47 -9.78 -14.93
N ARG A 128 -8.79 -10.85 -14.47
CA ARG A 128 -7.74 -11.52 -15.22
C ARG A 128 -7.97 -13.02 -15.21
N LEU A 129 -7.64 -13.66 -16.31
CA LEU A 129 -7.59 -15.11 -16.36
C LEU A 129 -6.30 -15.60 -15.72
N ALA A 130 -6.39 -16.73 -15.04
CA ALA A 130 -5.25 -17.40 -14.45
C ALA A 130 -5.43 -18.92 -14.51
N THR A 131 -4.32 -19.63 -14.47
CA THR A 131 -4.28 -21.08 -14.37
C THR A 131 -3.75 -21.47 -13.01
N THR A 132 -4.43 -22.39 -12.34
CA THR A 132 -3.96 -22.99 -11.09
C THR A 132 -3.49 -24.42 -11.35
N TYR A 133 -2.38 -24.76 -10.71
CA TYR A 133 -1.78 -26.10 -10.66
C TYR A 133 -1.84 -26.56 -9.21
N ALA A 134 -2.59 -27.60 -8.95
CA ALA A 134 -2.78 -28.16 -7.62
C ALA A 134 -2.84 -29.68 -7.69
N GLU A 135 -2.90 -30.38 -6.56
CA GLU A 135 -2.95 -31.84 -6.49
C GLU A 135 -4.12 -32.43 -7.30
N ASN A 136 -5.24 -31.72 -7.37
CA ASN A 136 -6.42 -32.11 -8.12
C ASN A 136 -6.38 -31.73 -9.62
N GLY A 137 -5.21 -31.30 -10.12
CA GLY A 137 -4.95 -31.02 -11.53
C GLY A 137 -4.87 -29.54 -11.86
N ILE A 138 -4.95 -29.25 -13.17
CA ILE A 138 -4.84 -27.91 -13.73
C ILE A 138 -6.25 -27.37 -13.94
N ARG A 139 -6.52 -26.12 -13.49
CA ARG A 139 -7.81 -25.46 -13.62
C ARG A 139 -7.66 -24.01 -14.07
N ALA A 140 -8.59 -23.59 -14.91
CA ALA A 140 -8.73 -22.16 -15.23
C ALA A 140 -9.55 -21.48 -14.14
N VAL A 141 -9.09 -20.32 -13.70
CA VAL A 141 -9.75 -19.48 -12.69
C VAL A 141 -9.74 -18.03 -13.15
N ARG A 142 -10.60 -17.22 -12.54
CA ARG A 142 -10.61 -15.78 -12.77
C ARG A 142 -10.21 -15.04 -11.49
N VAL A 143 -9.23 -14.15 -11.57
CA VAL A 143 -8.90 -13.22 -10.50
C VAL A 143 -9.98 -12.15 -10.45
N LEU A 144 -10.60 -11.96 -9.29
CA LEU A 144 -11.66 -10.98 -9.05
C LEU A 144 -11.14 -9.71 -8.36
N ASN A 145 -10.15 -9.88 -7.50
CA ASN A 145 -9.49 -8.79 -6.79
C ASN A 145 -8.11 -9.22 -6.29
N ALA A 146 -7.28 -8.24 -6.02
CA ALA A 146 -5.91 -8.44 -5.56
C ALA A 146 -5.53 -7.49 -4.43
N SER A 147 -4.65 -7.96 -3.57
CA SER A 147 -3.88 -7.19 -2.60
C SER A 147 -2.43 -7.65 -2.65
N HIS A 148 -1.52 -6.99 -1.94
CA HIS A 148 -0.12 -7.43 -1.90
C HIS A 148 0.07 -8.88 -1.47
N ARG A 149 -0.80 -9.43 -0.63
CA ARG A 149 -0.62 -10.77 -0.04
C ARG A 149 -1.72 -11.78 -0.39
N GLY A 150 -2.65 -11.44 -1.26
CA GLY A 150 -3.72 -12.36 -1.58
C GLY A 150 -4.56 -11.97 -2.77
N LEU A 151 -5.22 -12.96 -3.33
CA LEU A 151 -6.12 -12.83 -4.46
C LEU A 151 -7.49 -13.39 -4.09
N GLY A 152 -8.54 -12.77 -4.63
CA GLY A 152 -9.87 -13.35 -4.71
C GLY A 152 -10.04 -13.99 -6.07
N LEU A 153 -10.49 -15.24 -6.10
CA LEU A 153 -10.65 -16.03 -7.31
C LEU A 153 -12.10 -16.44 -7.49
N ALA A 154 -12.56 -16.54 -8.75
CA ALA A 154 -13.71 -17.34 -9.13
C ALA A 154 -13.23 -18.65 -9.74
N HIS A 155 -13.87 -19.76 -9.37
CA HIS A 155 -13.52 -21.10 -9.79
C HIS A 155 -14.77 -22.00 -9.94
N ASP A 156 -14.60 -23.17 -10.53
CA ASP A 156 -15.64 -24.15 -10.85
C ASP A 156 -16.05 -25.05 -9.67
N GLY A 157 -15.61 -24.75 -8.45
CA GLY A 157 -15.81 -25.60 -7.27
C GLY A 157 -14.61 -26.48 -6.94
N SER A 158 -13.56 -26.49 -7.78
CA SER A 158 -12.39 -27.37 -7.62
C SER A 158 -11.42 -26.95 -6.51
N LEU A 159 -11.47 -25.69 -6.02
CA LEU A 159 -10.56 -25.19 -4.99
C LEU A 159 -11.15 -25.40 -3.59
N GLY A 160 -10.48 -26.21 -2.79
CA GLY A 160 -10.82 -26.48 -1.38
C GLY A 160 -9.94 -25.65 -0.41
N THR A 161 -10.50 -25.33 0.77
CA THR A 161 -9.76 -24.65 1.84
C THR A 161 -8.56 -25.50 2.30
N GLY A 162 -7.40 -24.86 2.47
CA GLY A 162 -6.14 -25.53 2.86
C GLY A 162 -5.29 -26.00 1.68
N MET A 163 -5.86 -26.09 0.48
CA MET A 163 -5.16 -26.56 -0.72
C MET A 163 -3.99 -25.62 -1.05
N LEU A 164 -2.85 -26.22 -1.39
CA LEU A 164 -1.69 -25.52 -1.94
C LEU A 164 -1.79 -25.53 -3.46
N LEU A 165 -1.42 -24.44 -4.08
CA LEU A 165 -1.46 -24.32 -5.53
C LEU A 165 -0.38 -23.33 -6.03
N LYS A 166 0.06 -23.56 -7.26
CA LYS A 166 0.79 -22.58 -8.04
C LYS A 166 -0.22 -21.89 -8.97
N LEU A 167 -0.20 -20.57 -8.96
CA LEU A 167 -1.08 -19.75 -9.80
C LEU A 167 -0.24 -19.00 -10.81
N ILE A 168 -0.64 -19.03 -12.08
CA ILE A 168 -0.03 -18.29 -13.18
C ILE A 168 -1.13 -17.44 -13.82
N VAL A 169 -0.96 -16.11 -13.73
CA VAL A 169 -1.90 -15.14 -14.33
C VAL A 169 -1.48 -14.87 -15.78
N GLU A 170 -2.41 -14.57 -16.66
CA GLU A 170 -2.17 -14.21 -18.06
C GLU A 170 -1.16 -13.06 -18.26
N THR A 171 -0.97 -12.24 -17.23
CA THR A 171 0.05 -11.17 -17.20
C THR A 171 1.48 -11.65 -16.96
N GLY A 172 1.69 -12.97 -16.86
CA GLY A 172 2.99 -13.59 -16.59
C GLY A 172 3.38 -13.63 -15.10
N ILE A 173 2.51 -13.22 -14.20
CA ILE A 173 2.75 -13.31 -12.76
C ILE A 173 2.53 -14.75 -12.32
N ALA A 174 3.55 -15.37 -11.75
CA ALA A 174 3.50 -16.71 -11.17
C ALA A 174 3.75 -16.66 -9.66
N ARG A 175 2.88 -17.30 -8.85
CA ARG A 175 2.99 -17.35 -7.38
C ARG A 175 2.49 -18.66 -6.83
N GLU A 176 3.14 -19.12 -5.77
CA GLU A 176 2.60 -20.16 -4.90
C GLU A 176 1.61 -19.54 -3.92
N ALA A 177 0.57 -20.26 -3.60
CA ALA A 177 -0.50 -19.79 -2.74
C ALA A 177 -1.17 -20.93 -1.97
N ALA A 178 -1.79 -20.57 -0.84
CA ALA A 178 -2.66 -21.45 -0.08
C ALA A 178 -4.11 -20.93 -0.09
N VAL A 179 -5.07 -21.78 -0.35
CA VAL A 179 -6.48 -21.45 -0.27
C VAL A 179 -6.87 -21.25 1.19
N ARG A 180 -7.31 -20.07 1.54
CA ARG A 180 -7.70 -19.71 2.92
C ARG A 180 -9.17 -19.93 3.21
N TRP A 181 -9.99 -19.80 2.21
CA TRP A 181 -11.42 -20.05 2.22
C TRP A 181 -11.91 -20.31 0.81
N SER A 182 -12.95 -21.13 0.70
CA SER A 182 -13.65 -21.41 -0.55
C SER A 182 -15.14 -21.57 -0.26
N SER A 183 -15.98 -20.85 -1.01
CA SER A 183 -17.43 -20.92 -0.88
C SER A 183 -18.11 -20.36 -2.13
N GLY A 184 -19.17 -21.02 -2.61
CA GLY A 184 -20.02 -20.54 -3.70
C GLY A 184 -19.27 -20.22 -5.00
N GLY A 185 -18.28 -21.05 -5.40
CA GLY A 185 -17.47 -20.83 -6.61
C GLY A 185 -16.48 -19.66 -6.48
N ARG A 186 -16.26 -19.16 -5.25
CA ARG A 186 -15.27 -18.14 -4.94
C ARG A 186 -14.28 -18.65 -3.91
N ALA A 187 -13.02 -18.28 -4.06
CA ALA A 187 -11.97 -18.62 -3.12
C ALA A 187 -11.10 -17.40 -2.82
N GLY A 188 -10.57 -17.36 -1.60
CA GLY A 188 -9.52 -16.43 -1.21
C GLY A 188 -8.22 -17.18 -1.02
N VAL A 189 -7.17 -16.78 -1.74
CA VAL A 189 -5.85 -17.36 -1.60
C VAL A 189 -4.87 -16.39 -0.96
N ARG A 190 -3.96 -16.92 -0.15
CA ARG A 190 -2.82 -16.18 0.41
C ARG A 190 -1.57 -16.58 -0.37
N LEU A 191 -0.90 -15.58 -0.91
CA LEU A 191 0.34 -15.76 -1.64
C LEU A 191 1.51 -16.03 -0.67
N THR A 192 2.41 -16.92 -1.03
CA THR A 192 3.66 -17.18 -0.29
C THR A 192 4.57 -15.96 -0.35
N GLU A 193 4.73 -15.39 -1.53
CA GLU A 193 5.46 -14.15 -1.76
C GLU A 193 4.50 -13.01 -2.10
N PRO A 194 4.65 -11.84 -1.46
CA PRO A 194 3.81 -10.67 -1.77
C PRO A 194 4.01 -10.22 -3.23
N LEU A 195 2.94 -9.70 -3.82
CA LEU A 195 3.01 -8.95 -5.08
C LEU A 195 3.71 -7.62 -4.84
N THR A 196 4.55 -7.23 -5.78
CA THR A 196 5.07 -5.86 -5.85
C THR A 196 3.98 -4.89 -6.32
N CYS A 197 4.19 -3.59 -6.11
CA CYS A 197 3.25 -2.59 -6.61
C CYS A 197 3.11 -2.65 -8.14
N ALA A 198 4.23 -2.85 -8.88
CA ALA A 198 4.21 -2.98 -10.33
C ALA A 198 3.44 -4.23 -10.80
N GLU A 199 3.51 -5.33 -10.07
CA GLU A 199 2.71 -6.53 -10.36
C GLU A 199 1.24 -6.31 -10.08
N LEU A 200 0.88 -5.62 -8.99
CA LEU A 200 -0.50 -5.24 -8.70
C LEU A 200 -1.08 -4.36 -9.81
N GLU A 201 -0.33 -3.38 -10.29
CA GLU A 201 -0.76 -2.53 -11.41
C GLU A 201 -0.98 -3.34 -12.69
N ARG A 202 -0.06 -4.24 -13.02
CA ARG A 202 -0.24 -5.13 -14.18
C ARG A 202 -1.47 -6.03 -14.05
N LEU A 203 -1.73 -6.51 -12.85
CA LEU A 203 -2.81 -7.43 -12.54
C LEU A 203 -4.17 -6.72 -12.53
N CYS A 204 -4.24 -5.54 -11.94
CA CYS A 204 -5.48 -4.78 -11.86
C CYS A 204 -5.76 -3.97 -13.14
N GLY A 205 -4.74 -3.77 -13.99
CA GLY A 205 -4.82 -2.95 -15.20
C GLY A 205 -4.92 -1.46 -14.90
N PRO A 206 -4.99 -0.61 -15.91
CA PRO A 206 -5.52 0.73 -15.76
C PRO A 206 -6.96 0.52 -15.30
N ALA A 207 -7.28 0.96 -14.08
CA ALA A 207 -8.56 0.69 -13.44
C ALA A 207 -9.69 0.87 -14.45
N LEU A 208 -10.48 -0.19 -14.64
CA LEU A 208 -11.81 -0.06 -15.23
C LEU A 208 -12.42 1.17 -14.57
N ARG A 209 -12.95 2.10 -15.36
CA ARG A 209 -13.59 3.32 -14.88
C ARG A 209 -14.37 2.97 -13.63
N ALA A 210 -13.91 3.47 -12.49
CA ALA A 210 -14.68 3.38 -11.28
C ALA A 210 -15.99 4.08 -11.61
N GLU A 211 -17.10 3.34 -11.57
CA GLU A 211 -18.39 3.99 -11.42
C GLU A 211 -18.23 5.00 -10.30
N PRO A 212 -18.76 6.23 -10.45
CA PRO A 212 -18.67 7.22 -9.40
C PRO A 212 -19.19 6.55 -8.13
N ALA A 213 -18.30 6.25 -7.21
CA ALA A 213 -18.69 5.75 -5.91
C ALA A 213 -19.60 6.81 -5.33
N ALA A 214 -20.89 6.47 -5.21
CA ALA A 214 -21.86 7.27 -4.53
C ALA A 214 -21.23 7.77 -3.22
N GLU A 215 -21.23 9.07 -3.06
CA GLU A 215 -20.75 9.80 -1.90
C GLU A 215 -21.18 9.11 -0.59
N ARG A 216 -20.28 8.35 -0.01
CA ARG A 216 -20.29 8.12 1.43
C ARG A 216 -18.97 8.63 1.98
N VAL A 217 -18.94 9.95 2.08
CA VAL A 217 -17.98 10.67 2.86
C VAL A 217 -18.54 10.76 4.27
N ASP A 218 -18.42 9.69 5.05
CA ASP A 218 -18.61 9.81 6.49
C ASP A 218 -17.31 10.42 7.03
N LEU A 219 -17.34 11.74 7.12
CA LEU A 219 -16.35 12.53 7.80
C LEU A 219 -16.45 12.24 9.30
N ILE A 220 -15.47 11.59 9.88
CA ILE A 220 -15.23 11.73 11.30
C ILE A 220 -14.58 13.10 11.47
N LEU A 221 -15.42 14.09 11.75
CA LEU A 221 -14.97 15.41 12.19
C LEU A 221 -14.56 15.27 13.66
N ALA A 222 -13.34 15.68 13.96
CA ALA A 222 -12.97 16.00 15.32
C ALA A 222 -13.67 17.29 15.71
N ASP A 223 -14.56 17.24 16.69
CA ASP A 223 -15.05 18.39 17.43
C ASP A 223 -13.98 18.84 18.42
#